data_af1d15295b057cbab64eb42e57502679
#
_entry.id   af1d15295b057cbab64eb42e57502679
#
_cell.length_a   1.000
_cell.length_b   1.000
_cell.length_c   1.000
_cell.angle_alpha   90.00
_cell.angle_beta   90.00
_cell.angle_gamma   90.00
#
_symmetry.space_group_name_H-M   'P 1'
#
loop_
_entity.id
_entity.type
_entity.pdbx_description
1 polymer ?
#
loop_
_entity_poly.entity_id
_entity_poly.type
_entity_poly.pdbx_seq_one_letter_code
_entity_poly.pdbx_strand_id
1 'polypeptide(L)'
;MMTATVIFILIFSVGTFAANTSAEDFPPMQVEINAKAALLMEAETGKVLMASDPHEKLPPASVTKIMSLLLVAEAIDDGKISLTDEVTVSTEASKMGGSQIWLKENEVMTVDDLLKATAVYSANDHCAELTESVGGSAAA
;
A
#
# COMPACT_ATOMS: atom_id res chain seq x y z
N MET A 1 -64.29 -28.06 -0.07
CA MET A 1 -63.06 -27.98 0.72
C MET A 1 -62.11 -26.98 0.02
N MET A 2 -62.02 -25.75 0.53
CA MET A 2 -61.09 -24.72 0.02
C MET A 2 -59.84 -24.77 0.85
N THR A 3 -58.70 -25.12 0.22
CA THR A 3 -57.36 -25.09 0.83
C THR A 3 -56.82 -23.67 0.65
N ALA A 4 -56.69 -22.93 1.76
CA ALA A 4 -56.03 -21.62 1.78
C ALA A 4 -54.53 -21.79 1.79
N THR A 5 -53.88 -21.36 0.72
CA THR A 5 -52.40 -21.30 0.64
C THR A 5 -51.92 -20.00 1.29
N VAL A 6 -51.26 -20.10 2.44
CA VAL A 6 -50.63 -18.95 3.09
C VAL A 6 -49.26 -18.74 2.47
N ILE A 7 -49.12 -17.62 1.73
CA ILE A 7 -47.83 -17.19 1.19
C ILE A 7 -47.09 -16.37 2.26
N PHE A 8 -45.99 -16.90 2.77
CA PHE A 8 -45.10 -16.22 3.71
C PHE A 8 -44.13 -15.34 2.90
N ILE A 9 -44.34 -14.04 2.88
CA ILE A 9 -43.40 -13.09 2.24
C ILE A 9 -42.34 -12.74 3.29
N LEU A 10 -41.14 -13.28 3.13
CA LEU A 10 -39.93 -12.86 3.87
C LEU A 10 -39.43 -11.54 3.30
N ILE A 11 -39.70 -10.45 4.01
CA ILE A 11 -39.11 -9.14 3.68
C ILE A 11 -37.67 -9.13 4.22
N PHE A 12 -36.72 -9.31 3.31
CA PHE A 12 -35.30 -9.09 3.61
C PHE A 12 -35.07 -7.57 3.62
N SER A 13 -35.00 -6.95 4.80
CA SER A 13 -34.55 -5.57 4.92
C SER A 13 -33.04 -5.53 4.71
N VAL A 14 -32.60 -5.16 3.53
CA VAL A 14 -31.23 -4.79 3.25
C VAL A 14 -30.96 -3.48 3.98
N GLY A 15 -30.36 -3.58 5.16
CA GLY A 15 -29.83 -2.43 5.87
C GLY A 15 -28.69 -1.84 5.05
N THR A 16 -28.94 -0.69 4.41
CA THR A 16 -27.86 0.13 3.86
C THR A 16 -27.01 0.62 5.01
N PHE A 17 -25.86 0.00 5.20
CA PHE A 17 -24.79 0.60 6.00
C PHE A 17 -24.30 1.86 5.26
N ALA A 18 -24.91 2.99 5.57
CA ALA A 18 -24.30 4.27 5.26
C ALA A 18 -23.06 4.36 6.16
N ALA A 19 -21.88 4.20 5.57
CA ALA A 19 -20.67 4.60 6.24
C ALA A 19 -20.75 6.12 6.45
N ASN A 20 -21.21 6.53 7.63
CA ASN A 20 -21.01 7.90 8.10
C ASN A 20 -19.50 8.09 8.25
N THR A 21 -18.83 8.55 7.21
CA THR A 21 -17.58 9.27 7.35
C THR A 21 -17.93 10.63 7.98
N SER A 22 -18.17 10.62 9.29
CA SER A 22 -18.08 11.84 10.07
C SER A 22 -16.66 12.37 9.84
N ALA A 23 -16.55 13.64 9.44
CA ALA A 23 -15.25 14.31 9.43
C ALA A 23 -14.65 14.10 10.83
N GLU A 24 -13.59 13.29 10.90
CA GLU A 24 -12.93 13.02 12.17
C GLU A 24 -12.41 14.35 12.69
N ASP A 25 -12.88 14.74 13.87
CA ASP A 25 -12.49 15.99 14.52
C ASP A 25 -11.10 15.77 15.13
N PHE A 26 -10.08 15.94 14.30
CA PHE A 26 -8.68 15.77 14.73
C PHE A 26 -8.29 16.92 15.65
N PRO A 27 -7.54 16.65 16.76
CA PRO A 27 -7.01 17.70 17.61
C PRO A 27 -6.18 18.70 16.80
N PRO A 28 -6.40 20.02 16.96
CA PRO A 28 -5.65 21.01 16.21
C PRO A 28 -4.15 20.95 16.58
N MET A 29 -3.31 21.17 15.59
CA MET A 29 -1.86 21.21 15.80
C MET A 29 -1.49 22.44 16.60
N GLN A 30 -0.76 22.24 17.72
CA GLN A 30 -0.29 23.30 18.60
C GLN A 30 1.16 23.72 18.33
N VAL A 31 1.79 23.08 17.35
CA VAL A 31 3.16 23.35 16.93
C VAL A 31 3.14 23.83 15.48
N GLU A 32 3.81 24.95 15.20
CA GLU A 32 3.97 25.44 13.85
C GLU A 32 4.96 24.55 13.08
N ILE A 33 4.48 23.90 12.03
CA ILE A 33 5.27 23.04 11.16
C ILE A 33 5.24 23.63 9.75
N ASN A 34 6.43 23.88 9.18
CA ASN A 34 6.54 24.33 7.80
C ASN A 34 6.34 23.18 6.81
N ALA A 35 5.10 22.71 6.71
CA ALA A 35 4.67 21.66 5.78
C ALA A 35 3.25 21.98 5.27
N LYS A 36 2.91 21.45 4.08
CA LYS A 36 1.55 21.60 3.50
C LYS A 36 0.52 20.78 4.26
N ALA A 37 0.92 19.62 4.76
CA ALA A 37 0.09 18.77 5.62
C ALA A 37 0.97 18.08 6.67
N ALA A 38 0.40 17.77 7.82
CA ALA A 38 1.09 17.04 8.88
C ALA A 38 0.11 16.18 9.69
N LEU A 39 0.58 15.01 10.11
CA LEU A 39 -0.16 14.08 10.94
C LEU A 39 0.79 13.46 11.97
N LEU A 40 0.39 13.47 13.23
CA LEU A 40 1.05 12.73 14.31
C LEU A 40 0.09 11.69 14.86
N MET A 41 0.53 10.45 14.89
CA MET A 41 -0.27 9.31 15.31
C MET A 41 0.48 8.46 16.33
N GLU A 42 -0.22 7.95 17.32
CA GLU A 42 0.33 6.97 18.25
C GLU A 42 0.45 5.61 17.54
N ALA A 43 1.62 4.96 17.67
CA ALA A 43 1.99 3.83 16.81
C ALA A 43 1.22 2.53 17.11
N GLU A 44 0.84 2.29 18.37
CA GLU A 44 0.18 1.04 18.77
C GLU A 44 -1.33 1.06 18.50
N THR A 45 -1.97 2.19 18.73
CA THR A 45 -3.44 2.33 18.68
C THR A 45 -3.94 2.99 17.41
N GLY A 46 -3.06 3.65 16.65
CA GLY A 46 -3.43 4.47 15.51
C GLY A 46 -4.15 5.77 15.89
N LYS A 47 -4.19 6.13 17.19
CA LYS A 47 -4.85 7.34 17.65
C LYS A 47 -4.15 8.60 17.11
N VAL A 48 -4.90 9.45 16.42
CA VAL A 48 -4.39 10.73 15.95
C VAL A 48 -4.21 11.67 17.14
N LEU A 49 -3.00 12.17 17.31
CA LEU A 49 -2.62 13.10 18.37
C LEU A 49 -2.66 14.55 17.90
N MET A 50 -2.28 14.82 16.67
CA MET A 50 -2.30 16.14 16.05
C MET A 50 -2.44 15.99 14.54
N ALA A 51 -3.13 16.93 13.89
CA ALA A 51 -3.29 16.97 12.44
C ALA A 51 -3.37 18.41 11.92
N SER A 52 -2.83 18.61 10.71
CA SER A 52 -3.04 19.79 9.87
C SER A 52 -3.21 19.30 8.43
N ASP A 53 -4.33 19.64 7.82
CA ASP A 53 -4.70 19.26 6.44
C ASP A 53 -4.43 17.76 6.12
N PRO A 54 -4.86 16.81 7.01
CA PRO A 54 -4.45 15.41 6.91
C PRO A 54 -5.00 14.69 5.68
N HIS A 55 -6.00 15.26 5.02
CA HIS A 55 -6.65 14.72 3.83
C HIS A 55 -6.15 15.36 2.51
N GLU A 56 -5.20 16.30 2.60
CA GLU A 56 -4.66 16.91 1.40
C GLU A 56 -3.89 15.88 0.57
N LYS A 57 -4.22 15.80 -0.72
CA LYS A 57 -3.58 14.87 -1.65
C LYS A 57 -2.24 15.44 -2.12
N LEU A 58 -1.18 14.93 -1.57
CA LEU A 58 0.20 15.33 -1.88
C LEU A 58 0.99 14.14 -2.43
N PRO A 59 1.95 14.38 -3.34
CA PRO A 59 2.85 13.32 -3.78
C PRO A 59 3.78 12.93 -2.61
N PRO A 60 3.73 11.68 -2.11
CA PRO A 60 4.49 11.27 -0.94
C PRO A 60 5.94 10.91 -1.26
N ALA A 61 6.39 11.06 -2.51
CA ALA A 61 7.71 10.67 -2.98
C ALA A 61 8.04 9.22 -2.57
N SER A 62 9.25 8.97 -2.06
CA SER A 62 9.70 7.62 -1.68
C SER A 62 8.94 6.99 -0.52
N VAL A 63 8.10 7.73 0.21
CA VAL A 63 7.21 7.14 1.24
C VAL A 63 6.23 6.14 0.60
N THR A 64 5.92 6.28 -0.69
CA THR A 64 5.16 5.29 -1.47
C THR A 64 5.73 3.87 -1.35
N LYS A 65 7.05 3.72 -1.23
CA LYS A 65 7.72 2.42 -1.13
C LYS A 65 7.33 1.62 0.13
N ILE A 66 6.83 2.28 1.16
CA ILE A 66 6.27 1.59 2.34
C ILE A 66 5.12 0.68 1.91
N MET A 67 4.24 1.15 1.01
CA MET A 67 3.16 0.32 0.49
C MET A 67 3.70 -0.83 -0.38
N SER A 68 4.68 -0.58 -1.24
CA SER A 68 5.31 -1.63 -2.05
C SER A 68 5.94 -2.71 -1.16
N LEU A 69 6.68 -2.32 -0.12
CA LEU A 69 7.29 -3.25 0.82
C LEU A 69 6.24 -4.05 1.62
N LEU A 70 5.12 -3.42 1.99
CA LEU A 70 4.01 -4.09 2.67
C LEU A 70 3.40 -5.18 1.78
N LEU A 71 3.08 -4.87 0.53
CA LEU A 71 2.50 -5.82 -0.43
C LEU A 71 3.43 -7.01 -0.70
N VAL A 72 4.74 -6.75 -0.75
CA VAL A 72 5.76 -7.81 -0.90
C VAL A 72 5.82 -8.67 0.36
N ALA A 73 5.78 -8.07 1.56
CA ALA A 73 5.76 -8.81 2.81
C ALA A 73 4.51 -9.72 2.91
N GLU A 74 3.34 -9.21 2.54
CA GLU A 74 2.10 -10.00 2.46
C GLU A 74 2.23 -11.15 1.46
N ALA A 75 2.85 -10.91 0.29
CA ALA A 75 3.07 -11.97 -0.70
C ALA A 75 4.02 -13.07 -0.20
N ILE A 76 5.00 -12.71 0.62
CA ILE A 76 5.90 -13.67 1.28
C ILE A 76 5.14 -14.47 2.34
N ASP A 77 4.36 -13.82 3.19
CA ASP A 77 3.55 -14.46 4.23
C ASP A 77 2.50 -15.42 3.63
N ASP A 78 1.92 -15.04 2.50
CA ASP A 78 1.00 -15.89 1.72
C ASP A 78 1.70 -17.05 0.99
N GLY A 79 3.03 -17.12 0.99
CA GLY A 79 3.82 -18.12 0.29
C GLY A 79 3.77 -18.00 -1.25
N LYS A 80 3.42 -16.84 -1.78
CA LYS A 80 3.41 -16.55 -3.23
C LYS A 80 4.80 -16.37 -3.78
N ILE A 81 5.69 -15.77 -2.98
CA ILE A 81 7.12 -15.59 -3.27
C ILE A 81 7.93 -15.89 -2.01
N SER A 82 9.23 -16.13 -2.18
CA SER A 82 10.18 -16.39 -1.10
C SER A 82 11.36 -15.42 -1.18
N LEU A 83 11.99 -15.12 -0.05
CA LEU A 83 13.20 -14.29 0.00
C LEU A 83 14.35 -14.82 -0.87
N THR A 84 14.39 -16.14 -1.09
CA THR A 84 15.42 -16.82 -1.89
C THR A 84 15.07 -16.97 -3.36
N ASP A 85 13.88 -16.55 -3.77
CA ASP A 85 13.50 -16.61 -5.18
C ASP A 85 14.37 -15.68 -6.00
N GLU A 86 14.80 -16.17 -7.17
CA GLU A 86 15.57 -15.41 -8.12
C GLU A 86 14.64 -14.70 -9.10
N VAL A 87 14.85 -13.41 -9.26
CA VAL A 87 14.12 -12.54 -10.17
C VAL A 87 15.06 -12.02 -11.25
N THR A 88 14.63 -12.09 -12.50
CA THR A 88 15.39 -11.55 -13.63
C THR A 88 14.94 -10.14 -13.93
N VAL A 89 15.84 -9.19 -13.81
CA VAL A 89 15.58 -7.74 -13.93
C VAL A 89 15.02 -7.40 -15.32
N SER A 90 13.86 -6.74 -15.30
CA SER A 90 13.17 -6.28 -16.50
C SER A 90 13.87 -5.08 -17.17
N THR A 91 13.55 -4.87 -18.44
CA THR A 91 14.00 -3.66 -19.16
C THR A 91 13.44 -2.39 -18.52
N GLU A 92 12.20 -2.44 -18.03
CA GLU A 92 11.51 -1.32 -17.39
C GLU A 92 12.18 -0.95 -16.07
N ALA A 93 12.42 -1.91 -15.20
CA ALA A 93 13.09 -1.68 -13.92
C ALA A 93 14.52 -1.13 -14.12
N SER A 94 15.28 -1.67 -15.06
CA SER A 94 16.65 -1.23 -15.35
C SER A 94 16.75 0.22 -15.85
N LYS A 95 15.65 0.79 -16.38
CA LYS A 95 15.58 2.16 -16.90
C LYS A 95 14.94 3.16 -15.92
N MET A 96 14.56 2.70 -14.72
CA MET A 96 13.96 3.59 -13.73
C MET A 96 14.93 4.71 -13.34
N GLY A 97 14.40 5.95 -13.31
CA GLY A 97 15.15 7.12 -12.91
C GLY A 97 15.12 7.40 -11.40
N GLY A 98 15.84 8.43 -10.96
CA GLY A 98 15.89 8.87 -9.57
C GLY A 98 16.93 8.12 -8.74
N SER A 99 16.60 7.78 -7.48
CA SER A 99 17.48 6.98 -6.62
C SER A 99 17.59 5.56 -7.14
N GLN A 100 18.81 5.09 -7.44
CA GLN A 100 19.06 3.78 -8.06
C GLN A 100 20.32 3.14 -7.50
N ILE A 101 20.41 1.81 -7.59
CA ILE A 101 21.64 1.05 -7.38
C ILE A 101 22.12 0.42 -8.70
N TRP A 102 21.58 0.86 -9.83
CA TRP A 102 22.03 0.54 -11.19
C TRP A 102 21.83 -0.91 -11.59
N LEU A 103 20.61 -1.44 -11.45
CA LEU A 103 20.23 -2.73 -12.00
C LEU A 103 20.48 -2.78 -13.50
N LYS A 104 21.00 -3.91 -13.96
CA LYS A 104 21.18 -4.17 -15.39
C LYS A 104 20.07 -5.08 -15.89
N GLU A 105 19.60 -4.81 -17.09
CA GLU A 105 18.66 -5.68 -17.77
C GLU A 105 19.20 -7.13 -17.83
N ASN A 106 18.36 -8.10 -17.52
CA ASN A 106 18.67 -9.54 -17.39
C ASN A 106 19.65 -9.88 -16.25
N GLU A 107 19.97 -8.97 -15.34
CA GLU A 107 20.64 -9.32 -14.09
C GLU A 107 19.73 -10.19 -13.24
N VAL A 108 20.28 -11.15 -12.51
CA VAL A 108 19.50 -12.00 -11.60
C VAL A 108 19.78 -11.58 -10.18
N MET A 109 18.71 -11.27 -9.44
CA MET A 109 18.76 -10.83 -8.05
C MET A 109 17.82 -11.67 -7.20
N THR A 110 18.10 -11.81 -5.91
CA THR A 110 17.14 -12.42 -4.98
C THR A 110 16.10 -11.40 -4.54
N VAL A 111 14.90 -11.87 -4.17
CA VAL A 111 13.86 -11.02 -3.53
C VAL A 111 14.42 -10.34 -2.29
N ASP A 112 15.26 -11.01 -1.50
CA ASP A 112 15.92 -10.46 -0.31
C ASP A 112 16.84 -9.27 -0.64
N ASP A 113 17.65 -9.37 -1.70
CA ASP A 113 18.52 -8.28 -2.12
C ASP A 113 17.73 -7.08 -2.64
N LEU A 114 16.67 -7.33 -3.43
CA LEU A 114 15.76 -6.29 -3.92
C LEU A 114 15.05 -5.57 -2.77
N LEU A 115 14.58 -6.30 -1.74
CA LEU A 115 13.97 -5.74 -0.53
C LEU A 115 14.94 -4.85 0.23
N LYS A 116 16.17 -5.33 0.47
CA LYS A 116 17.21 -4.56 1.16
C LYS A 116 17.57 -3.29 0.43
N ALA A 117 17.75 -3.36 -0.88
CA ALA A 117 18.05 -2.20 -1.70
C ALA A 117 16.91 -1.17 -1.67
N THR A 118 15.66 -1.62 -1.77
CA THR A 118 14.48 -0.76 -1.68
C THR A 118 14.36 -0.10 -0.31
N ALA A 119 14.53 -0.86 0.78
CA ALA A 119 14.32 -0.36 2.14
C ALA A 119 15.46 0.55 2.61
N VAL A 120 16.72 0.23 2.28
CA VAL A 120 17.90 0.93 2.80
C VAL A 120 18.30 2.11 1.92
N TYR A 121 18.34 1.92 0.59
CA TYR A 121 18.78 2.94 -0.36
C TYR A 121 17.62 3.67 -1.04
N SER A 122 16.39 3.22 -0.79
CA SER A 122 15.22 3.75 -1.49
C SER A 122 15.34 3.64 -3.02
N ALA A 123 15.97 2.57 -3.50
CA ALA A 123 16.26 2.34 -4.90
C ALA A 123 14.96 2.16 -5.71
N ASN A 124 14.78 2.97 -6.76
CA ASN A 124 13.59 2.93 -7.60
C ASN A 124 13.58 1.72 -8.53
N ASP A 125 14.73 1.43 -9.13
CA ASP A 125 14.94 0.26 -10.00
C ASP A 125 14.63 -1.06 -9.27
N HIS A 126 15.14 -1.23 -8.06
CA HIS A 126 14.88 -2.40 -7.24
C HIS A 126 13.42 -2.49 -6.78
N CYS A 127 12.82 -1.35 -6.41
CA CYS A 127 11.41 -1.31 -6.04
C CYS A 127 10.49 -1.67 -7.21
N ALA A 128 10.79 -1.18 -8.43
CA ALA A 128 10.03 -1.51 -9.63
C ALA A 128 10.09 -3.02 -9.90
N GLU A 129 11.28 -3.61 -9.95
CA GLU A 129 11.43 -5.05 -10.17
C GLU A 129 10.72 -5.88 -9.10
N LEU A 130 10.83 -5.47 -7.83
CA LEU A 130 10.19 -6.15 -6.71
C LEU A 130 8.66 -6.13 -6.84
N THR A 131 8.08 -5.00 -7.27
CA THR A 131 6.64 -4.90 -7.48
C THR A 131 6.17 -5.66 -8.72
N GLU A 132 6.97 -5.72 -9.78
CA GLU A 132 6.68 -6.54 -10.95
C GLU A 132 6.68 -8.03 -10.62
N SER A 133 7.58 -8.49 -9.76
CA SER A 133 7.64 -9.89 -9.34
C SER A 133 6.40 -10.34 -8.56
N VAL A 134 5.70 -9.43 -7.89
CA VAL A 134 4.46 -9.71 -7.14
C VAL A 134 3.21 -9.46 -7.99
N GLY A 135 3.16 -8.34 -8.72
CA GLY A 135 1.99 -7.89 -9.46
C GLY A 135 1.93 -8.34 -10.91
N GLY A 136 3.01 -8.89 -11.45
CA GLY A 136 3.12 -9.39 -12.82
C GLY A 136 3.51 -8.35 -13.87
N SER A 137 3.31 -7.06 -13.63
CA SER A 137 3.88 -5.96 -14.45
C SER A 137 3.62 -4.59 -13.79
N ALA A 138 4.45 -3.59 -14.09
CA ALA A 138 4.24 -2.21 -13.63
C ALA A 138 2.96 -1.54 -14.19
N ALA A 139 2.28 -2.18 -15.13
CA ALA A 139 1.04 -1.73 -15.78
C ALA A 139 -0.22 -2.47 -15.29
N ALA A 140 -0.08 -3.34 -14.28
CA ALA A 140 -1.19 -4.14 -13.75
C ALA A 140 -1.99 -3.38 -12.68
#